data_b6378b83d75b57fa6d6f78ebb1007f53
#
_entry.id   b6378b83d75b57fa6d6f78ebb1007f53
#
_cell.length_a   1.000
_cell.length_b   1.000
_cell.length_c   1.000
_cell.angle_alpha   90.00
_cell.angle_beta   90.00
_cell.angle_gamma   90.00
#
_symmetry.space_group_name_H-M   'P 1'
#
loop_
_entity.id
_entity.type
_entity.pdbx_description
1 polymer ?
#
loop_
_entity_poly.entity_id
_entity_poly.type
_entity_poly.pdbx_seq_one_letter_code
_entity_poly.pdbx_strand_id
1 'polypeptide(L)'
;MNVLIIYSHPNETSYNASILQTVQKHLAPEHRVKIVDLYKENFDPVLRFDERHKRRDLQHNEDMKPYRDLLSWADQLIFIFPTWWSGMPAILKGFIDRVFVAGFAYQNGPRGPVGQLDGKAWIITTHNTPKIFLPFSQDYAKVLKSQILKPCGIKPVKVTQVTRV
;
A
#
# COMPACT_ATOMS: atom_id res chain seq x y z
N MET A 1 -1.12 16.68 10.04
CA MET A 1 -1.98 15.56 9.59
C MET A 1 -1.40 14.21 10.00
N ASN A 2 -2.21 13.15 9.92
CA ASN A 2 -1.77 11.79 10.21
C ASN A 2 -1.25 11.13 8.93
N VAL A 3 -0.03 10.65 8.95
CA VAL A 3 0.60 10.00 7.79
C VAL A 3 0.96 8.57 8.14
N LEU A 4 0.47 7.63 7.34
CA LEU A 4 0.83 6.23 7.44
C LEU A 4 1.75 5.84 6.28
N ILE A 5 2.95 5.39 6.60
CA ILE A 5 3.90 4.86 5.63
C ILE A 5 3.80 3.33 5.64
N ILE A 6 3.52 2.74 4.50
CA ILE A 6 3.55 1.29 4.28
C ILE A 6 4.82 0.98 3.49
N TYR A 7 5.78 0.35 4.16
CA TYR A 7 7.11 0.07 3.64
C TYR A 7 7.30 -1.42 3.38
N SER A 8 7.93 -1.75 2.26
CA SER A 8 8.12 -3.13 1.84
C SER A 8 9.45 -3.33 1.12
N HIS A 9 10.51 -3.58 1.89
CA HIS A 9 11.79 -4.03 1.37
C HIS A 9 12.55 -4.85 2.43
N PRO A 10 13.11 -6.04 2.09
CA PRO A 10 13.75 -6.94 3.07
C PRO A 10 15.12 -6.45 3.56
N ASN A 11 15.77 -5.54 2.81
CA ASN A 11 17.12 -5.07 3.14
C ASN A 11 17.07 -3.65 3.70
N GLU A 12 17.51 -3.48 4.94
CA GLU A 12 17.53 -2.21 5.67
C GLU A 12 18.59 -1.21 5.13
N THR A 13 19.53 -1.66 4.29
CA THR A 13 20.54 -0.80 3.64
C THR A 13 20.20 -0.50 2.17
N SER A 14 18.99 -0.85 1.72
CA SER A 14 18.53 -0.63 0.35
C SER A 14 18.31 0.85 0.03
N TYR A 15 18.25 1.16 -1.26
CA TYR A 15 17.84 2.49 -1.71
C TYR A 15 16.43 2.86 -1.23
N ASN A 16 15.51 1.87 -1.16
CA ASN A 16 14.18 2.08 -0.58
C ASN A 16 14.23 2.45 0.90
N ALA A 17 15.17 1.91 1.67
CA ALA A 17 15.38 2.30 3.07
C ALA A 17 15.86 3.75 3.18
N SER A 18 16.76 4.19 2.30
CA SER A 18 17.19 5.60 2.24
C SER A 18 16.05 6.54 1.87
N ILE A 19 15.14 6.12 0.98
CA ILE A 19 13.91 6.85 0.66
C ILE A 19 13.02 6.95 1.90
N LEU A 20 12.80 5.83 2.62
CA LEU A 20 11.99 5.81 3.85
C LEU A 20 12.53 6.80 4.88
N GLN A 21 13.83 6.75 5.17
CA GLN A 21 14.49 7.65 6.12
C GLN A 21 14.35 9.12 5.70
N THR A 22 14.52 9.41 4.42
CA THR A 22 14.38 10.77 3.87
C THR A 22 12.95 11.29 4.03
N VAL A 23 11.96 10.49 3.64
CA VAL A 23 10.53 10.83 3.75
C VAL A 23 10.16 11.05 5.22
N GLN A 24 10.57 10.15 6.11
CA GLN A 24 10.30 10.24 7.54
C GLN A 24 10.90 11.52 8.16
N LYS A 25 12.17 11.83 7.85
CA LYS A 25 12.87 13.03 8.34
C LYS A 25 12.15 14.31 7.95
N HIS A 26 11.61 14.38 6.71
CA HIS A 26 10.94 15.58 6.23
C HIS A 26 9.50 15.73 6.75
N LEU A 27 8.83 14.62 7.09
CA LEU A 27 7.45 14.64 7.56
C LEU A 27 7.34 14.81 9.08
N ALA A 28 8.28 14.25 9.85
CA ALA A 28 8.22 14.19 11.30
C ALA A 28 8.05 15.55 12.03
N PRO A 29 8.63 16.66 11.56
CA PRO A 29 8.47 17.95 12.25
C PRO A 29 7.05 18.51 12.24
N GLU A 30 6.26 18.19 11.22
CA GLU A 30 4.95 18.81 10.98
C GLU A 30 3.77 17.84 11.05
N HIS A 31 4.05 16.52 11.04
CA HIS A 31 3.03 15.50 10.90
C HIS A 31 3.20 14.38 11.93
N ARG A 32 2.10 13.77 12.32
CA ARG A 32 2.12 12.51 13.09
C ARG A 32 2.34 11.35 12.11
N VAL A 33 3.51 10.74 12.17
CA VAL A 33 3.92 9.69 11.24
C VAL A 33 3.92 8.34 11.94
N LYS A 34 3.25 7.35 11.35
CA LYS A 34 3.36 5.94 11.73
C LYS A 34 3.88 5.14 10.53
N ILE A 35 4.63 4.09 10.81
CA ILE A 35 5.25 3.23 9.80
C ILE A 35 4.81 1.79 10.05
N VAL A 36 4.36 1.13 9.00
CA VAL A 36 4.18 -0.31 8.91
C VAL A 36 5.28 -0.84 8.02
N ASP A 37 6.30 -1.45 8.61
CA ASP A 37 7.38 -2.14 7.91
C ASP A 37 7.02 -3.63 7.83
N LEU A 38 6.51 -4.04 6.67
CA LEU A 38 5.95 -5.39 6.49
C LEU A 38 6.98 -6.51 6.72
N TYR A 39 8.25 -6.28 6.38
CA TYR A 39 9.30 -7.28 6.61
C TYR A 39 9.72 -7.33 8.08
N LYS A 40 9.89 -6.18 8.72
CA LYS A 40 10.28 -6.09 10.13
C LYS A 40 9.19 -6.66 11.06
N GLU A 41 7.93 -6.46 10.69
CA GLU A 41 6.77 -6.99 11.43
C GLU A 41 6.49 -8.46 11.12
N ASN A 42 7.27 -9.10 10.21
CA ASN A 42 7.01 -10.47 9.75
C ASN A 42 5.56 -10.68 9.29
N PHE A 43 5.02 -9.71 8.57
CA PHE A 43 3.64 -9.78 8.09
C PHE A 43 3.41 -11.05 7.26
N ASP A 44 2.42 -11.85 7.61
CA ASP A 44 2.01 -13.02 6.81
C ASP A 44 1.21 -12.55 5.58
N PRO A 45 1.74 -12.67 4.35
CA PRO A 45 1.04 -12.22 3.15
C PRO A 45 -0.03 -13.21 2.65
N VAL A 46 -0.10 -14.40 3.23
CA VAL A 46 -0.95 -15.46 2.67
C VAL A 46 -2.41 -15.23 3.05
N LEU A 47 -3.23 -14.95 2.05
CA LEU A 47 -4.67 -14.86 2.21
C LEU A 47 -5.25 -16.28 2.36
N ARG A 48 -5.91 -16.54 3.49
CA ARG A 48 -6.56 -17.82 3.76
C ARG A 48 -8.04 -17.60 3.99
N PHE A 49 -8.85 -18.37 3.29
CA PHE A 49 -10.26 -18.56 3.58
C PHE A 49 -10.69 -19.96 3.12
N ASP A 50 -11.72 -20.47 3.73
CA ASP A 50 -12.24 -21.83 3.51
C ASP A 50 -13.77 -21.83 3.60
N GLU A 51 -14.38 -23.00 3.76
CA GLU A 51 -15.83 -23.13 3.90
C GLU A 51 -16.38 -22.49 5.18
N ARG A 52 -15.56 -22.40 6.25
CA ARG A 52 -15.92 -21.85 7.56
C ARG A 52 -15.61 -20.36 7.63
N HIS A 53 -14.51 -19.92 7.01
CA HIS A 53 -14.04 -18.54 6.98
C HIS A 53 -14.12 -18.00 5.56
N LYS A 54 -15.25 -17.41 5.23
CA LYS A 54 -15.52 -16.93 3.87
C LYS A 54 -14.83 -15.58 3.61
N ARG A 55 -14.60 -15.28 2.34
CA ARG A 55 -14.00 -14.00 1.93
C ARG A 55 -14.75 -12.78 2.48
N ARG A 56 -16.07 -12.83 2.62
CA ARG A 56 -16.89 -11.74 3.20
C ARG A 56 -16.61 -11.49 4.68
N ASP A 57 -16.05 -12.48 5.40
CA ASP A 57 -15.80 -12.42 6.84
C ASP A 57 -14.43 -11.80 7.14
N LEU A 58 -13.58 -11.57 6.12
CA LEU A 58 -12.24 -10.99 6.27
C LEU A 58 -12.25 -9.61 6.93
N GLN A 59 -13.32 -8.84 6.78
CA GLN A 59 -13.48 -7.56 7.48
C GLN A 59 -13.49 -7.69 9.00
N HIS A 60 -13.81 -8.88 9.52
CA HIS A 60 -13.85 -9.17 10.96
C HIS A 60 -12.59 -9.91 11.47
N ASN A 61 -11.59 -10.11 10.61
CA ASN A 61 -10.34 -10.76 11.02
C ASN A 61 -9.60 -9.88 12.02
N GLU A 62 -9.49 -10.37 13.26
CA GLU A 62 -8.88 -9.63 14.38
C GLU A 62 -7.37 -9.38 14.17
N ASP A 63 -6.64 -10.30 13.52
CA ASP A 63 -5.22 -10.13 13.24
C ASP A 63 -4.95 -8.93 12.31
N MET A 64 -5.92 -8.59 11.45
CA MET A 64 -5.82 -7.46 10.53
C MET A 64 -6.40 -6.16 11.10
N LYS A 65 -7.04 -6.21 12.25
CA LYS A 65 -7.66 -5.03 12.88
C LYS A 65 -6.67 -3.91 13.15
N PRO A 66 -5.46 -4.14 13.69
CA PRO A 66 -4.49 -3.06 13.92
C PRO A 66 -4.14 -2.29 12.63
N TYR A 67 -4.02 -2.98 11.51
CA TYR A 67 -3.73 -2.34 10.20
C TYR A 67 -4.93 -1.57 9.67
N ARG A 68 -6.16 -2.08 9.85
CA ARG A 68 -7.38 -1.35 9.49
C ARG A 68 -7.54 -0.07 10.31
N ASP A 69 -7.27 -0.14 11.62
CA ASP A 69 -7.31 1.03 12.51
C ASP A 69 -6.27 2.09 12.07
N LEU A 70 -5.07 1.67 11.64
CA LEU A 70 -4.05 2.56 11.08
C LEU A 70 -4.47 3.21 9.76
N LEU A 71 -5.13 2.45 8.87
CA LEU A 71 -5.67 3.00 7.62
C LEU A 71 -6.77 4.03 7.89
N SER A 72 -7.67 3.75 8.84
CA SER A 72 -8.74 4.69 9.23
C SER A 72 -8.21 5.93 9.97
N TRP A 73 -7.07 5.82 10.65
CA TRP A 73 -6.43 6.94 11.34
C TRP A 73 -5.73 7.90 10.37
N ALA A 74 -5.31 7.43 9.19
CA ALA A 74 -4.43 8.16 8.30
C ALA A 74 -5.18 9.10 7.37
N ASP A 75 -4.78 10.39 7.34
CA ASP A 75 -5.20 11.36 6.33
C ASP A 75 -4.44 11.18 5.00
N GLN A 76 -3.23 10.58 5.08
CA GLN A 76 -2.38 10.30 3.94
C GLN A 76 -1.67 8.95 4.07
N LEU A 77 -1.73 8.16 3.01
CA LEU A 77 -0.96 6.93 2.86
C LEU A 77 0.28 7.18 1.99
N ILE A 78 1.42 6.61 2.37
CA ILE A 78 2.63 6.60 1.56
C ILE A 78 3.08 5.16 1.41
N PHE A 79 3.15 4.69 0.16
CA PHE A 79 3.67 3.37 -0.16
C PHE A 79 5.09 3.50 -0.68
N ILE A 80 6.05 2.76 -0.09
CA ILE A 80 7.46 2.74 -0.53
C ILE A 80 7.86 1.29 -0.76
N PHE A 81 8.15 0.94 -2.02
CA PHE A 81 8.49 -0.43 -2.41
C PHE A 81 9.25 -0.50 -3.74
N PRO A 82 10.05 -1.57 -3.96
CA PRO A 82 10.68 -1.82 -5.26
C PRO A 82 9.69 -2.44 -6.24
N THR A 83 9.84 -2.15 -7.52
CA THR A 83 9.14 -2.88 -8.57
C THR A 83 9.93 -4.13 -8.96
N TRP A 84 9.39 -5.30 -8.65
CA TRP A 84 9.93 -6.59 -9.01
C TRP A 84 9.03 -7.30 -10.02
N TRP A 85 9.57 -7.68 -11.16
CA TRP A 85 8.80 -8.34 -12.23
C TRP A 85 7.53 -7.55 -12.61
N SER A 86 7.68 -6.25 -12.80
CA SER A 86 6.59 -5.29 -13.05
C SER A 86 5.54 -5.20 -11.93
N GLY A 87 5.72 -5.92 -10.82
CA GLY A 87 4.80 -6.01 -9.69
C GLY A 87 5.33 -5.37 -8.42
N MET A 88 4.49 -5.34 -7.40
CA MET A 88 4.91 -5.04 -6.03
C MET A 88 5.44 -6.32 -5.36
N PRO A 89 6.25 -6.21 -4.29
CA PRO A 89 6.65 -7.37 -3.49
C PRO A 89 5.44 -8.19 -3.02
N ALA A 90 5.58 -9.52 -2.99
CA ALA A 90 4.49 -10.43 -2.59
C ALA A 90 3.90 -10.09 -1.22
N ILE A 91 4.75 -9.67 -0.28
CA ILE A 91 4.31 -9.28 1.07
C ILE A 91 3.39 -8.05 1.04
N LEU A 92 3.67 -7.06 0.17
CA LEU A 92 2.81 -5.88 -0.01
C LEU A 92 1.49 -6.26 -0.70
N LYS A 93 1.55 -7.16 -1.70
CA LYS A 93 0.31 -7.65 -2.34
C LYS A 93 -0.57 -8.39 -1.33
N GLY A 94 0.03 -9.24 -0.49
CA GLY A 94 -0.69 -9.93 0.58
C GLY A 94 -1.27 -8.98 1.63
N PHE A 95 -0.55 -7.91 1.99
CA PHE A 95 -1.08 -6.85 2.84
C PHE A 95 -2.36 -6.23 2.24
N ILE A 96 -2.32 -5.90 0.95
CA ILE A 96 -3.50 -5.35 0.26
C ILE A 96 -4.64 -6.37 0.24
N ASP A 97 -4.37 -7.62 -0.08
CA ASP A 97 -5.39 -8.68 -0.16
C ASP A 97 -6.07 -8.97 1.19
N ARG A 98 -5.33 -8.81 2.30
CA ARG A 98 -5.83 -9.11 3.64
C ARG A 98 -6.43 -7.92 4.37
N VAL A 99 -6.02 -6.69 4.03
CA VAL A 99 -6.41 -5.48 4.75
C VAL A 99 -7.41 -4.63 3.96
N PHE A 100 -7.27 -4.52 2.62
CA PHE A 100 -8.19 -3.74 1.77
C PHE A 100 -9.40 -4.60 1.34
N VAL A 101 -10.15 -5.06 2.31
CA VAL A 101 -11.25 -6.01 2.10
C VAL A 101 -12.62 -5.33 1.96
N ALA A 102 -13.57 -6.05 1.35
CA ALA A 102 -14.96 -5.61 1.30
C ALA A 102 -15.56 -5.50 2.71
N GLY A 103 -16.39 -4.48 2.93
CA GLY A 103 -16.96 -4.14 4.24
C GLY A 103 -16.09 -3.21 5.08
N PHE A 104 -14.81 -3.05 4.71
CA PHE A 104 -13.91 -2.08 5.34
C PHE A 104 -13.38 -1.03 4.34
N ALA A 105 -12.62 -1.45 3.32
CA ALA A 105 -12.03 -0.52 2.36
C ALA A 105 -13.01 -0.10 1.26
N TYR A 106 -13.93 -0.96 0.91
CA TYR A 106 -14.97 -0.72 -0.08
C TYR A 106 -16.20 -1.60 0.18
N GLN A 107 -17.33 -1.23 -0.44
CA GLN A 107 -18.54 -2.04 -0.52
C GLN A 107 -18.86 -2.37 -1.97
N ASN A 108 -19.55 -3.49 -2.20
CA ASN A 108 -20.04 -3.85 -3.52
C ASN A 108 -21.30 -3.03 -3.84
N GLY A 109 -21.21 -2.16 -4.83
CA GLY A 109 -22.36 -1.39 -5.33
C GLY A 109 -22.85 -1.92 -6.69
N PRO A 110 -24.01 -1.44 -7.16
CA PRO A 110 -24.61 -1.89 -8.44
C PRO A 110 -23.74 -1.59 -9.68
N ARG A 111 -22.83 -0.61 -9.59
CA ARG A 111 -21.95 -0.17 -10.68
C ARG A 111 -20.48 -0.43 -10.41
N GLY A 112 -20.16 -1.27 -9.43
CA GLY A 112 -18.79 -1.56 -9.00
C GLY A 112 -18.52 -1.17 -7.54
N PRO A 113 -17.26 -1.24 -7.09
CA PRO A 113 -16.91 -0.95 -5.70
C PRO A 113 -17.17 0.52 -5.35
N VAL A 114 -17.75 0.74 -4.16
CA VAL A 114 -17.94 2.04 -3.53
C VAL A 114 -16.95 2.15 -2.38
N GLY A 115 -16.02 3.09 -2.48
CA GLY A 115 -14.96 3.29 -1.48
C GLY A 115 -15.52 3.72 -0.12
N GLN A 116 -14.89 3.19 0.92
CA GLN A 116 -15.21 3.47 2.32
C GLN A 116 -14.06 4.18 3.05
N LEU A 117 -12.90 4.29 2.39
CA LEU A 117 -11.75 5.01 2.92
C LEU A 117 -11.70 6.43 2.35
N ASP A 118 -11.10 7.32 3.12
CA ASP A 118 -10.82 8.69 2.72
C ASP A 118 -9.32 8.97 2.71
N GLY A 119 -8.96 10.18 2.24
CA GLY A 119 -7.59 10.67 2.26
C GLY A 119 -6.91 10.58 0.91
N LYS A 120 -5.61 10.87 0.93
CA LYS A 120 -4.76 10.91 -0.27
C LYS A 120 -3.63 9.90 -0.18
N ALA A 121 -3.01 9.56 -1.31
CA ALA A 121 -1.88 8.66 -1.30
C ALA A 121 -0.70 9.15 -2.16
N TRP A 122 0.49 8.71 -1.76
CA TRP A 122 1.71 8.85 -2.54
C TRP A 122 2.39 7.49 -2.66
N ILE A 123 2.58 7.05 -3.90
CA ILE A 123 3.29 5.82 -4.22
C ILE A 123 4.69 6.21 -4.67
N ILE A 124 5.71 5.68 -3.99
CA ILE A 124 7.12 5.85 -4.33
C ILE A 124 7.66 4.45 -4.63
N THR A 125 8.05 4.23 -5.87
CA THR A 125 8.59 2.92 -6.29
C THR A 125 9.91 3.08 -7.01
N THR A 126 10.76 2.07 -6.90
CA THR A 126 12.09 2.02 -7.52
C THR A 126 12.12 0.98 -8.63
N HIS A 127 12.86 1.25 -9.69
CA HIS A 127 12.98 0.40 -10.87
C HIS A 127 14.41 0.33 -11.38
N ASN A 128 14.79 -0.81 -11.95
CA ASN A 128 15.98 -0.91 -12.82
C ASN A 128 15.69 -0.49 -14.28
N THR A 129 14.42 -0.39 -14.65
CA THR A 129 14.00 -0.02 -16.00
C THR A 129 14.36 1.43 -16.30
N PRO A 130 15.04 1.73 -17.41
CA PRO A 130 15.30 3.10 -17.83
C PRO A 130 14.00 3.88 -18.03
N LYS A 131 14.00 5.17 -17.66
CA LYS A 131 12.82 6.04 -17.68
C LYS A 131 12.08 6.06 -19.02
N ILE A 132 12.81 5.97 -20.13
CA ILE A 132 12.25 6.00 -21.49
C ILE A 132 11.30 4.82 -21.77
N PHE A 133 11.49 3.67 -21.10
CA PHE A 133 10.66 2.48 -21.28
C PHE A 133 9.47 2.40 -20.33
N LEU A 134 9.39 3.26 -19.30
CA LEU A 134 8.30 3.25 -18.33
C LEU A 134 6.89 3.45 -18.94
N PRO A 135 6.69 4.28 -19.99
CA PRO A 135 5.37 4.39 -20.63
C PRO A 135 4.86 3.08 -21.22
N PHE A 136 5.77 2.22 -21.67
CA PHE A 136 5.46 0.94 -22.30
C PHE A 136 5.44 -0.23 -21.32
N SER A 137 5.96 -0.04 -20.10
CA SER A 137 5.93 -1.06 -19.07
C SER A 137 4.55 -1.09 -18.41
N GLN A 138 4.02 -2.30 -18.21
CA GLN A 138 2.90 -2.49 -17.30
C GLN A 138 3.45 -2.35 -15.88
N ASP A 139 3.16 -1.21 -15.25
CA ASP A 139 3.67 -0.90 -13.92
C ASP A 139 2.56 -1.05 -12.88
N TYR A 140 2.84 -1.84 -11.87
CA TYR A 140 1.89 -2.10 -10.79
C TYR A 140 1.56 -0.87 -9.94
N ALA A 141 2.40 0.18 -9.96
CA ALA A 141 2.04 1.45 -9.34
C ALA A 141 0.79 2.07 -9.98
N LYS A 142 0.60 1.88 -11.30
CA LYS A 142 -0.62 2.27 -12.01
C LYS A 142 -1.82 1.44 -11.55
N VAL A 143 -1.63 0.13 -11.35
CA VAL A 143 -2.68 -0.77 -10.84
C VAL A 143 -3.05 -0.41 -9.40
N LEU A 144 -2.06 -0.24 -8.52
CA LEU A 144 -2.29 0.19 -7.13
C LEU A 144 -3.08 1.50 -7.09
N LYS A 145 -2.69 2.48 -7.89
CA LYS A 145 -3.38 3.77 -7.98
C LYS A 145 -4.82 3.64 -8.47
N SER A 146 -5.03 2.99 -9.64
CA SER A 146 -6.29 3.08 -10.39
C SER A 146 -7.27 1.97 -10.06
N GLN A 147 -6.78 0.78 -9.70
CA GLN A 147 -7.60 -0.41 -9.49
C GLN A 147 -7.79 -0.76 -8.01
N ILE A 148 -7.01 -0.14 -7.11
CA ILE A 148 -7.05 -0.45 -5.68
C ILE A 148 -7.39 0.82 -4.88
N LEU A 149 -6.51 1.81 -4.84
CA LEU A 149 -6.67 2.97 -3.96
C LEU A 149 -7.87 3.84 -4.34
N LYS A 150 -8.01 4.19 -5.62
CA LYS A 150 -9.14 5.03 -6.07
C LYS A 150 -10.51 4.35 -5.86
N PRO A 151 -10.72 3.07 -6.21
CA PRO A 151 -11.96 2.37 -5.90
C PRO A 151 -12.25 2.25 -4.41
N CYS A 152 -11.23 2.25 -3.54
CA CYS A 152 -11.40 2.29 -2.09
C CYS A 152 -11.71 3.69 -1.52
N GLY A 153 -11.73 4.75 -2.36
CA GLY A 153 -12.04 6.13 -1.94
C GLY A 153 -10.81 7.03 -1.78
N ILE A 154 -9.60 6.49 -1.83
CA ILE A 154 -8.36 7.24 -1.61
C ILE A 154 -7.98 8.04 -2.85
N LYS A 155 -8.06 9.36 -2.77
CA LYS A 155 -7.75 10.31 -3.86
C LYS A 155 -7.48 11.72 -3.30
N PRO A 156 -6.54 12.50 -3.90
CA PRO A 156 -5.72 12.16 -5.08
C PRO A 156 -4.60 11.14 -4.77
N VAL A 157 -4.13 10.44 -5.80
CA VAL A 157 -2.98 9.52 -5.71
C VAL A 157 -1.84 10.02 -6.60
N LYS A 158 -0.73 10.42 -5.97
CA LYS A 158 0.53 10.77 -6.63
C LYS A 158 1.39 9.51 -6.82
N VAL A 159 2.12 9.43 -7.91
CA VAL A 159 3.10 8.36 -8.18
C VAL A 159 4.45 8.98 -8.49
N THR A 160 5.49 8.51 -7.85
CA THR A 160 6.90 8.83 -8.13
C THR A 160 7.65 7.54 -8.39
N GLN A 161 8.28 7.46 -9.55
CA GLN A 161 9.09 6.32 -9.98
C GLN A 161 10.55 6.74 -10.04
N VAL A 162 11.38 6.11 -9.23
CA VAL A 162 12.83 6.31 -9.21
C VAL A 162 13.46 5.21 -10.04
N THR A 163 14.21 5.59 -11.07
CA THR A 163 14.76 4.67 -12.06
C THR A 163 16.28 4.56 -11.93
N ARG A 164 16.85 3.43 -12.36
CA ARG A 164 18.29 3.14 -12.32
C ARG A 164 18.87 3.15 -10.90
N VAL A 165 18.22 2.41 -10.02
CA VAL A 165 18.65 2.20 -8.63
C VAL A 165 19.38 0.87 -8.48
#